data_c690fd65ec5d7da1af60060ed55b602e
#
_entry.id   c690fd65ec5d7da1af60060ed55b602e
#
_cell.length_a   1.000
_cell.length_b   1.000
_cell.length_c   1.000
_cell.angle_alpha   90.00
_cell.angle_beta   90.00
_cell.angle_gamma   90.00
#
_symmetry.space_group_name_H-M   'P 1'
#
loop_
_entity.id
_entity.type
_entity.pdbx_description
1 polymer ?
#
loop_
_entity_poly.entity_id
_entity_poly.type
_entity_poly.pdbx_seq_one_letter_code
_entity_poly.pdbx_strand_id
1 'polypeptide(L)'
;MIAVTGLTGHSGGFLLQQFVDNKYEGKIRCLVRQSTKTQRLTDSGLDIEIFPGDIESVEDLKRFVDGAETVIHIAGIWRTLKLLEAISRVDSVKHIILVHTTGIYSKHKMASDEYKQIEREMQKYLDAGMNITILRPTMIFGDMRDHNISKFIKMVAKFPVMPEIDHGKGRIQPVNARDLGQAYYKAAMVEKLPELNYNISGERELTVHELLELIGRYMGKKVRFISAPMWLGVFGAKAVKLLSGGKVDLIEKVLRLGEDRVFSHEPATRDFGYVPASFNEGLEREVKEFMEQRKA
;
A
#
# COMPACT_ATOMS: atom_id res chain seq x y z
N MET A 1 -12.34 -15.55 15.01
CA MET A 1 -10.87 -15.31 14.91
C MET A 1 -10.53 -14.69 13.56
N ILE A 2 -9.61 -13.69 13.58
CA ILE A 2 -9.09 -13.06 12.35
C ILE A 2 -7.65 -13.53 12.10
N ALA A 3 -7.34 -14.03 10.91
CA ALA A 3 -5.98 -14.36 10.49
C ALA A 3 -5.40 -13.25 9.62
N VAL A 4 -4.21 -12.74 9.95
CA VAL A 4 -3.61 -11.58 9.27
C VAL A 4 -2.21 -11.90 8.77
N THR A 5 -1.96 -11.70 7.48
CA THR A 5 -0.61 -11.71 6.93
C THR A 5 -0.10 -10.28 6.76
N GLY A 6 1.16 -10.03 7.11
CA GLY A 6 1.78 -8.71 6.94
C GLY A 6 1.46 -7.69 8.04
N LEU A 7 0.92 -8.12 9.20
CA LEU A 7 0.59 -7.24 10.34
C LEU A 7 1.82 -6.48 10.89
N THR A 8 3.03 -7.05 10.76
CA THR A 8 4.28 -6.41 11.16
C THR A 8 4.85 -5.42 10.14
N GLY A 9 4.24 -5.34 8.94
CA GLY A 9 4.65 -4.44 7.87
C GLY A 9 4.25 -2.98 8.12
N HIS A 10 4.55 -2.09 7.14
CA HIS A 10 4.28 -0.66 7.25
C HIS A 10 2.79 -0.37 7.50
N SER A 11 1.89 -0.68 6.55
CA SER A 11 0.44 -0.46 6.73
C SER A 11 -0.20 -1.45 7.70
N GLY A 12 0.34 -2.68 7.82
CA GLY A 12 -0.12 -3.66 8.79
C GLY A 12 0.06 -3.22 10.24
N GLY A 13 1.14 -2.49 10.53
CA GLY A 13 1.34 -1.89 11.87
C GLY A 13 0.28 -0.86 12.25
N PHE A 14 -0.33 -0.19 11.27
CA PHE A 14 -1.48 0.71 11.53
C PHE A 14 -2.79 -0.06 11.64
N LEU A 15 -2.94 -1.22 11.01
CA LEU A 15 -4.05 -2.13 11.32
C LEU A 15 -3.96 -2.64 12.77
N LEU A 16 -2.75 -3.02 13.24
CA LEU A 16 -2.54 -3.39 14.64
C LEU A 16 -3.00 -2.27 15.58
N GLN A 17 -2.64 -1.02 15.27
CA GLN A 17 -3.07 0.14 16.06
C GLN A 17 -4.60 0.28 16.06
N GLN A 18 -5.28 0.03 14.93
CA GLN A 18 -6.74 0.07 14.88
C GLN A 18 -7.39 -1.00 15.76
N PHE A 19 -6.83 -2.21 15.82
CA PHE A 19 -7.32 -3.23 16.76
C PHE A 19 -7.16 -2.78 18.22
N VAL A 20 -6.04 -2.12 18.56
CA VAL A 20 -5.81 -1.56 19.91
C VAL A 20 -6.79 -0.43 20.21
N ASP A 21 -6.91 0.57 19.32
CA ASP A 21 -7.73 1.77 19.52
C ASP A 21 -9.22 1.42 19.66
N ASN A 22 -9.68 0.40 18.95
CA ASN A 22 -11.06 -0.10 19.01
C ASN A 22 -11.27 -1.20 20.06
N LYS A 23 -10.24 -1.50 20.88
CA LYS A 23 -10.32 -2.53 21.94
C LYS A 23 -10.87 -3.87 21.42
N TYR A 24 -10.33 -4.35 20.31
CA TYR A 24 -10.81 -5.58 19.70
C TYR A 24 -10.60 -6.77 20.65
N GLU A 25 -11.68 -7.44 21.03
CA GLU A 25 -11.69 -8.54 22.01
C GLU A 25 -11.51 -9.93 21.37
N GLY A 26 -11.56 -10.01 20.04
CA GLY A 26 -11.43 -11.28 19.33
C GLY A 26 -9.96 -11.71 19.19
N LYS A 27 -9.74 -13.01 19.01
CA LYS A 27 -8.42 -13.57 18.74
C LYS A 27 -7.93 -13.18 17.35
N ILE A 28 -6.65 -12.75 17.26
CA ILE A 28 -5.93 -12.45 16.03
C ILE A 28 -4.81 -13.47 15.87
N ARG A 29 -4.71 -14.13 14.72
CA ARG A 29 -3.55 -14.95 14.36
C ARG A 29 -2.70 -14.21 13.34
N CYS A 30 -1.42 -14.00 13.63
CA CYS A 30 -0.49 -13.27 12.79
C CYS A 30 0.56 -14.20 12.18
N LEU A 31 0.59 -14.31 10.84
CA LEU A 31 1.66 -15.04 10.14
C LEU A 31 2.95 -14.23 10.18
N VAL A 32 4.01 -14.80 10.70
CA VAL A 32 5.34 -14.18 10.80
C VAL A 32 6.44 -15.13 10.31
N ARG A 33 7.51 -14.57 9.74
CA ARG A 33 8.73 -15.32 9.49
C ARG A 33 9.53 -15.48 10.81
N GLN A 34 10.30 -16.52 10.97
CA GLN A 34 11.09 -16.77 12.18
C GLN A 34 11.99 -15.57 12.56
N SER A 35 12.51 -14.83 11.58
CA SER A 35 13.37 -13.66 11.82
C SER A 35 12.60 -12.38 12.16
N THR A 36 11.27 -12.40 12.19
CA THR A 36 10.44 -11.20 12.40
C THR A 36 10.47 -10.76 13.86
N LYS A 37 10.73 -9.48 14.10
CA LYS A 37 10.57 -8.88 15.43
C LYS A 37 9.09 -8.77 15.77
N THR A 38 8.64 -9.45 16.83
CA THR A 38 7.23 -9.55 17.24
C THR A 38 6.88 -8.73 18.48
N GLN A 39 7.85 -8.02 19.06
CA GLN A 39 7.66 -7.26 20.31
C GLN A 39 6.41 -6.35 20.27
N ARG A 40 6.17 -5.66 19.17
CA ARG A 40 4.99 -4.81 19.02
C ARG A 40 3.66 -5.56 19.06
N LEU A 41 3.66 -6.84 18.67
CA LEU A 41 2.48 -7.70 18.73
C LEU A 41 2.21 -8.11 20.18
N THR A 42 3.25 -8.54 20.90
CA THR A 42 3.15 -8.97 22.31
C THR A 42 2.81 -7.80 23.25
N ASP A 43 3.33 -6.62 22.98
CA ASP A 43 3.11 -5.41 23.80
C ASP A 43 1.77 -4.73 23.51
N SER A 44 1.00 -5.19 22.52
CA SER A 44 -0.27 -4.56 22.10
C SER A 44 -1.41 -4.72 23.12
N GLY A 45 -1.31 -5.69 24.02
CA GLY A 45 -2.38 -6.03 24.96
C GLY A 45 -3.56 -6.79 24.35
N LEU A 46 -3.46 -7.18 23.07
CA LEU A 46 -4.49 -7.95 22.35
C LEU A 46 -4.20 -9.46 22.44
N ASP A 47 -5.24 -10.29 22.28
CA ASP A 47 -5.08 -11.75 22.13
C ASP A 47 -4.52 -12.07 20.73
N ILE A 48 -3.18 -12.06 20.62
CA ILE A 48 -2.48 -12.33 19.37
C ILE A 48 -1.72 -13.64 19.43
N GLU A 49 -2.13 -14.59 18.60
CA GLU A 49 -1.39 -15.81 18.32
C GLU A 49 -0.32 -15.52 17.25
N ILE A 50 0.94 -15.59 17.64
CA ILE A 50 2.07 -15.50 16.71
C ILE A 50 2.23 -16.85 16.03
N PHE A 51 2.02 -16.92 14.71
CA PHE A 51 2.13 -18.15 13.92
C PHE A 51 3.38 -18.08 13.03
N PRO A 52 4.47 -18.78 13.41
CA PRO A 52 5.65 -18.89 12.56
C PRO A 52 5.35 -19.77 11.34
N GLY A 53 5.55 -19.23 10.14
CA GLY A 53 5.30 -19.96 8.90
C GLY A 53 5.83 -19.24 7.66
N ASP A 54 5.89 -19.98 6.55
CA ASP A 54 6.30 -19.45 5.26
C ASP A 54 5.06 -19.13 4.41
N ILE A 55 4.93 -17.87 4.02
CA ILE A 55 3.85 -17.41 3.13
C ILE A 55 3.92 -18.02 1.73
N GLU A 56 5.05 -18.59 1.34
CA GLU A 56 5.22 -19.32 0.08
C GLU A 56 4.79 -20.81 0.17
N SER A 57 4.55 -21.32 1.39
CA SER A 57 4.11 -22.69 1.65
C SER A 57 2.59 -22.76 1.77
N VAL A 58 1.91 -23.46 0.85
CA VAL A 58 0.45 -23.67 0.91
C VAL A 58 0.05 -24.45 2.16
N GLU A 59 0.87 -25.39 2.63
CA GLU A 59 0.59 -26.17 3.82
C GLU A 59 0.71 -25.33 5.11
N ASP A 60 1.70 -24.41 5.18
CA ASP A 60 1.76 -23.45 6.30
C ASP A 60 0.57 -22.50 6.27
N LEU A 61 0.21 -22.01 5.09
CA LEU A 61 -0.95 -21.14 4.91
C LEU A 61 -2.26 -21.85 5.28
N LYS A 62 -2.43 -23.12 4.92
CA LYS A 62 -3.60 -23.93 5.33
C LYS A 62 -3.71 -24.01 6.85
N ARG A 63 -2.62 -24.37 7.55
CA ARG A 63 -2.60 -24.41 9.02
C ARG A 63 -2.84 -23.04 9.64
N PHE A 64 -2.32 -21.99 8.99
CA PHE A 64 -2.47 -20.61 9.43
C PHE A 64 -3.93 -20.13 9.36
N VAL A 65 -4.68 -20.47 8.30
CA VAL A 65 -6.08 -20.02 8.12
C VAL A 65 -7.10 -20.94 8.78
N ASP A 66 -6.71 -22.13 9.19
CA ASP A 66 -7.61 -23.10 9.81
C ASP A 66 -8.21 -22.56 11.11
N GLY A 67 -9.55 -22.59 11.21
CA GLY A 67 -10.32 -22.01 12.31
C GLY A 67 -10.48 -20.47 12.25
N ALA A 68 -9.92 -19.78 11.25
CA ALA A 68 -10.17 -18.36 11.04
C ALA A 68 -11.53 -18.15 10.32
N GLU A 69 -12.27 -17.12 10.71
CA GLU A 69 -13.50 -16.70 10.02
C GLU A 69 -13.22 -15.59 9.01
N THR A 70 -12.28 -14.71 9.31
CA THR A 70 -11.85 -13.63 8.44
C THR A 70 -10.35 -13.72 8.18
N VAL A 71 -9.94 -13.53 6.94
CA VAL A 71 -8.53 -13.47 6.55
C VAL A 71 -8.22 -12.11 5.95
N ILE A 72 -7.20 -11.41 6.48
CA ILE A 72 -6.72 -10.14 5.94
C ILE A 72 -5.32 -10.35 5.38
N HIS A 73 -5.16 -10.23 4.06
CA HIS A 73 -3.90 -10.44 3.37
C HIS A 73 -3.25 -9.12 2.93
N ILE A 74 -2.28 -8.64 3.71
CA ILE A 74 -1.53 -7.40 3.44
C ILE A 74 -0.16 -7.68 2.78
N ALA A 75 0.31 -8.90 2.85
CA ALA A 75 1.68 -9.27 2.47
C ALA A 75 1.98 -9.26 0.96
N GLY A 76 1.08 -8.68 0.16
CA GLY A 76 1.30 -8.38 -1.26
C GLY A 76 0.60 -9.34 -2.22
N ILE A 77 0.15 -8.77 -3.34
CA ILE A 77 -0.65 -9.41 -4.39
C ILE A 77 -0.06 -10.72 -4.94
N TRP A 78 1.28 -10.83 -5.00
CA TRP A 78 1.99 -11.99 -5.55
C TRP A 78 1.71 -13.31 -4.83
N ARG A 79 1.21 -13.25 -3.59
CA ARG A 79 0.96 -14.43 -2.74
C ARG A 79 -0.53 -14.78 -2.64
N THR A 80 -1.37 -13.98 -3.29
CA THR A 80 -2.83 -14.13 -3.26
C THR A 80 -3.27 -15.53 -3.68
N LEU A 81 -2.77 -16.05 -4.80
CA LEU A 81 -3.22 -17.34 -5.33
C LEU A 81 -2.87 -18.52 -4.39
N LYS A 82 -1.68 -18.50 -3.78
CA LYS A 82 -1.30 -19.51 -2.79
C LYS A 82 -2.17 -19.47 -1.53
N LEU A 83 -2.49 -18.25 -1.09
CA LEU A 83 -3.40 -18.07 0.06
C LEU A 83 -4.80 -18.58 -0.27
N LEU A 84 -5.35 -18.25 -1.43
CA LEU A 84 -6.68 -18.71 -1.85
C LEU A 84 -6.73 -20.24 -2.05
N GLU A 85 -5.65 -20.83 -2.54
CA GLU A 85 -5.50 -22.28 -2.60
C GLU A 85 -5.53 -22.90 -1.20
N ALA A 86 -4.84 -22.31 -0.23
CA ALA A 86 -4.87 -22.79 1.15
C ALA A 86 -6.27 -22.66 1.78
N ILE A 87 -6.95 -21.51 1.55
CA ILE A 87 -8.31 -21.25 2.04
C ILE A 87 -9.31 -22.24 1.43
N SER A 88 -9.16 -22.62 0.15
CA SER A 88 -10.04 -23.59 -0.50
C SER A 88 -10.03 -25.00 0.13
N ARG A 89 -9.08 -25.26 1.03
CA ARG A 89 -8.91 -26.54 1.73
C ARG A 89 -9.41 -26.53 3.18
N VAL A 90 -10.10 -25.44 3.59
CA VAL A 90 -10.69 -25.27 4.92
C VAL A 90 -12.09 -24.69 4.81
N ASP A 91 -12.98 -25.02 5.74
CA ASP A 91 -14.39 -24.58 5.72
C ASP A 91 -14.68 -23.39 6.65
N SER A 92 -13.69 -22.98 7.47
CA SER A 92 -13.88 -21.98 8.51
C SER A 92 -13.95 -20.55 8.00
N VAL A 93 -13.32 -20.24 6.85
CA VAL A 93 -13.15 -18.88 6.35
C VAL A 93 -14.40 -18.40 5.64
N LYS A 94 -15.00 -17.31 6.15
CA LYS A 94 -16.23 -16.71 5.64
C LYS A 94 -15.99 -15.42 4.87
N HIS A 95 -14.91 -14.68 5.19
CA HIS A 95 -14.59 -13.41 4.54
C HIS A 95 -13.08 -13.27 4.32
N ILE A 96 -12.70 -12.85 3.10
CA ILE A 96 -11.31 -12.70 2.67
C ILE A 96 -11.10 -11.27 2.20
N ILE A 97 -10.18 -10.54 2.84
CA ILE A 97 -9.76 -9.20 2.43
C ILE A 97 -8.37 -9.28 1.85
N LEU A 98 -8.24 -8.92 0.58
CA LEU A 98 -6.98 -8.89 -0.14
C LEU A 98 -6.52 -7.46 -0.37
N VAL A 99 -5.31 -7.12 0.05
CA VAL A 99 -4.72 -5.81 -0.23
C VAL A 99 -3.88 -5.91 -1.50
N HIS A 100 -4.43 -5.40 -2.61
CA HIS A 100 -3.78 -5.33 -3.90
C HIS A 100 -3.19 -3.93 -4.17
N THR A 101 -3.38 -3.36 -5.36
CA THR A 101 -2.82 -2.05 -5.73
C THR A 101 -3.59 -1.43 -6.89
N THR A 102 -3.79 -0.10 -6.88
CA THR A 102 -4.24 0.66 -8.06
C THR A 102 -3.23 0.62 -9.21
N GLY A 103 -2.01 0.11 -8.96
CA GLY A 103 -1.02 -0.13 -10.02
C GLY A 103 -1.50 -1.07 -11.14
N ILE A 104 -2.55 -1.86 -10.92
CA ILE A 104 -3.21 -2.70 -11.94
C ILE A 104 -3.79 -1.86 -13.10
N TYR A 105 -4.15 -0.61 -12.84
CA TYR A 105 -4.73 0.30 -13.85
C TYR A 105 -3.66 1.07 -14.65
N SER A 106 -2.39 1.00 -14.24
CA SER A 106 -1.31 1.72 -14.92
C SER A 106 -1.05 1.18 -16.31
N LYS A 107 -0.95 2.08 -17.29
CA LYS A 107 -0.58 1.75 -18.68
C LYS A 107 0.93 1.55 -18.84
N HIS A 108 1.72 2.05 -17.91
CA HIS A 108 3.17 2.08 -17.98
C HIS A 108 3.85 1.16 -16.96
N LYS A 109 3.11 0.62 -15.99
CA LYS A 109 3.69 -0.26 -14.97
C LYS A 109 3.88 -1.66 -15.54
N MET A 110 5.12 -2.12 -15.63
CA MET A 110 5.47 -3.44 -16.17
C MET A 110 4.74 -4.58 -15.44
N ALA A 111 4.60 -4.47 -14.12
CA ALA A 111 3.90 -5.47 -13.32
C ALA A 111 2.36 -5.42 -13.44
N SER A 112 1.77 -4.47 -14.19
CA SER A 112 0.30 -4.37 -14.26
C SER A 112 -0.35 -5.57 -14.93
N ASP A 113 0.29 -6.16 -15.92
CA ASP A 113 -0.25 -7.33 -16.61
C ASP A 113 -0.19 -8.59 -15.74
N GLU A 114 0.86 -8.74 -14.95
CA GLU A 114 0.95 -9.81 -13.95
C GLU A 114 -0.12 -9.64 -12.85
N TYR A 115 -0.39 -8.42 -12.39
CA TYR A 115 -1.48 -8.17 -11.45
C TYR A 115 -2.85 -8.55 -12.04
N LYS A 116 -3.10 -8.19 -13.30
CA LYS A 116 -4.32 -8.59 -14.02
C LYS A 116 -4.41 -10.10 -14.19
N GLN A 117 -3.28 -10.78 -14.43
CA GLN A 117 -3.25 -12.23 -14.52
C GLN A 117 -3.63 -12.88 -13.19
N ILE A 118 -3.04 -12.43 -12.06
CA ILE A 118 -3.38 -12.93 -10.73
C ILE A 118 -4.88 -12.76 -10.45
N GLU A 119 -5.46 -11.59 -10.77
CA GLU A 119 -6.89 -11.37 -10.58
C GLU A 119 -7.78 -12.19 -11.52
N ARG A 120 -7.34 -12.46 -12.75
CA ARG A 120 -8.04 -13.42 -13.64
C ARG A 120 -8.01 -14.85 -13.08
N GLU A 121 -6.86 -15.30 -12.59
CA GLU A 121 -6.72 -16.64 -12.01
C GLU A 121 -7.48 -16.78 -10.69
N MET A 122 -7.71 -15.67 -9.99
CA MET A 122 -8.54 -15.63 -8.79
C MET A 122 -10.02 -15.87 -9.08
N GLN A 123 -10.50 -15.64 -10.32
CA GLN A 123 -11.91 -15.77 -10.70
C GLN A 123 -12.50 -17.14 -10.34
N LYS A 124 -11.72 -18.22 -10.48
CA LYS A 124 -12.17 -19.57 -10.10
C LYS A 124 -12.59 -19.71 -8.63
N TYR A 125 -12.00 -18.92 -7.73
CA TYR A 125 -12.35 -18.94 -6.31
C TYR A 125 -13.63 -18.12 -6.03
N LEU A 126 -13.85 -17.04 -6.78
CA LEU A 126 -15.11 -16.30 -6.77
C LEU A 126 -16.25 -17.15 -7.30
N ASP A 127 -16.03 -17.86 -8.40
CA ASP A 127 -17.01 -18.80 -9.01
C ASP A 127 -17.32 -19.97 -8.06
N ALA A 128 -16.36 -20.36 -7.22
CA ALA A 128 -16.55 -21.33 -6.14
C ALA A 128 -17.30 -20.76 -4.91
N GLY A 129 -17.71 -19.49 -4.92
CA GLY A 129 -18.50 -18.85 -3.88
C GLY A 129 -17.71 -18.24 -2.73
N MET A 130 -16.40 -18.09 -2.84
CA MET A 130 -15.61 -17.40 -1.81
C MET A 130 -15.99 -15.92 -1.71
N ASN A 131 -16.26 -15.45 -0.50
CA ASN A 131 -16.54 -14.03 -0.21
C ASN A 131 -15.20 -13.25 -0.14
N ILE A 132 -14.81 -12.67 -1.26
CA ILE A 132 -13.55 -11.95 -1.41
C ILE A 132 -13.82 -10.47 -1.61
N THR A 133 -13.07 -9.64 -0.88
CA THR A 133 -13.02 -8.18 -1.06
C THR A 133 -11.59 -7.76 -1.36
N ILE A 134 -11.38 -6.95 -2.40
CA ILE A 134 -10.07 -6.44 -2.79
C ILE A 134 -10.00 -4.95 -2.44
N LEU A 135 -9.03 -4.57 -1.61
CA LEU A 135 -8.70 -3.17 -1.32
C LEU A 135 -7.48 -2.77 -2.14
N ARG A 136 -7.62 -1.71 -2.95
CA ARG A 136 -6.55 -1.21 -3.83
C ARG A 136 -6.05 0.16 -3.37
N PRO A 137 -5.03 0.21 -2.52
CA PRO A 137 -4.41 1.48 -2.14
C PRO A 137 -3.80 2.19 -3.37
N THR A 138 -3.85 3.52 -3.33
CA THR A 138 -3.09 4.40 -4.22
C THR A 138 -1.62 4.48 -3.76
N MET A 139 -0.93 5.60 -4.00
CA MET A 139 0.44 5.81 -3.54
C MET A 139 0.48 5.90 -2.01
N ILE A 140 1.02 4.90 -1.34
CA ILE A 140 1.09 4.84 0.12
C ILE A 140 2.20 5.76 0.63
N PHE A 141 1.88 6.55 1.69
CA PHE A 141 2.81 7.39 2.44
C PHE A 141 2.48 7.38 3.94
N GLY A 142 3.21 8.13 4.77
CA GLY A 142 2.79 8.39 6.16
C GLY A 142 3.87 8.25 7.22
N ASP A 143 5.05 7.73 6.88
CA ASP A 143 6.29 7.81 7.67
C ASP A 143 7.51 7.46 6.80
N MET A 144 8.71 7.67 7.31
CA MET A 144 9.96 7.50 6.56
C MET A 144 10.27 6.05 6.12
N ARG A 145 9.42 5.07 6.48
CA ARG A 145 9.50 3.67 6.03
C ARG A 145 8.81 3.42 4.69
N ASP A 146 8.00 4.38 4.20
CA ASP A 146 7.43 4.26 2.85
C ASP A 146 8.53 4.34 1.76
N HIS A 147 8.21 3.89 0.57
CA HIS A 147 9.13 3.91 -0.58
C HIS A 147 8.66 4.87 -1.69
N ASN A 148 7.79 5.82 -1.37
CA ASN A 148 7.15 6.75 -2.29
C ASN A 148 7.48 8.21 -1.93
N ILE A 149 6.70 8.82 -1.05
CA ILE A 149 6.86 10.25 -0.66
C ILE A 149 8.17 10.46 0.08
N SER A 150 8.61 9.52 0.92
CA SER A 150 9.91 9.59 1.59
C SER A 150 11.09 9.80 0.63
N LYS A 151 11.00 9.31 -0.62
CA LYS A 151 12.03 9.56 -1.65
C LYS A 151 12.00 11.00 -2.12
N PHE A 152 10.81 11.57 -2.36
CA PHE A 152 10.69 12.98 -2.73
C PHE A 152 11.18 13.90 -1.61
N ILE A 153 10.86 13.58 -0.35
CA ILE A 153 11.37 14.28 0.84
C ILE A 153 12.91 14.30 0.84
N LYS A 154 13.54 13.12 0.67
CA LYS A 154 15.01 13.01 0.58
C LYS A 154 15.60 13.77 -0.59
N MET A 155 14.94 13.77 -1.75
CA MET A 155 15.37 14.49 -2.94
C MET A 155 15.33 16.01 -2.72
N VAL A 156 14.20 16.55 -2.24
CA VAL A 156 14.05 17.97 -1.93
C VAL A 156 15.04 18.42 -0.84
N ALA A 157 15.30 17.56 0.16
CA ALA A 157 16.30 17.85 1.18
C ALA A 157 17.72 17.98 0.64
N LYS A 158 18.06 17.17 -0.39
CA LYS A 158 19.40 17.07 -0.95
C LYS A 158 19.67 18.09 -2.07
N PHE A 159 18.67 18.32 -2.94
CA PHE A 159 18.85 19.11 -4.14
C PHE A 159 18.06 20.43 -4.07
N PRO A 160 18.68 21.59 -4.42
CA PRO A 160 18.00 22.87 -4.46
C PRO A 160 17.13 23.05 -5.72
N VAL A 161 17.34 22.20 -6.71
CA VAL A 161 16.64 22.21 -8.01
C VAL A 161 16.08 20.82 -8.27
N MET A 162 14.79 20.75 -8.56
CA MET A 162 14.09 19.50 -8.84
C MET A 162 13.78 19.39 -10.34
N PRO A 163 14.20 18.29 -10.98
CA PRO A 163 13.75 18.01 -12.33
C PRO A 163 12.29 17.55 -12.30
N GLU A 164 11.50 18.02 -13.23
CA GLU A 164 10.12 17.57 -13.42
C GLU A 164 9.84 17.26 -14.89
N ILE A 165 8.89 16.37 -15.13
CA ILE A 165 8.45 16.01 -16.47
C ILE A 165 7.12 16.69 -16.75
N ASP A 166 6.99 17.33 -17.93
CA ASP A 166 5.80 18.03 -18.37
C ASP A 166 5.21 18.98 -17.29
N HIS A 167 6.12 19.74 -16.65
CA HIS A 167 5.79 20.67 -15.54
C HIS A 167 5.16 19.98 -14.32
N GLY A 168 5.48 18.71 -14.09
CA GLY A 168 4.96 17.95 -12.96
C GLY A 168 3.44 17.79 -12.93
N LYS A 169 2.77 17.87 -14.10
CA LYS A 169 1.29 17.90 -14.21
C LYS A 169 0.61 16.57 -13.86
N GLY A 170 1.34 15.46 -13.87
CA GLY A 170 0.77 14.16 -13.51
C GLY A 170 0.12 14.20 -12.13
N ARG A 171 -1.17 13.81 -12.06
CA ARG A 171 -1.95 13.87 -10.82
C ARG A 171 -1.80 12.58 -10.04
N ILE A 172 -1.67 12.73 -8.74
CA ILE A 172 -1.59 11.65 -7.77
C ILE A 172 -2.59 11.89 -6.63
N GLN A 173 -2.99 10.84 -5.95
CA GLN A 173 -3.86 10.92 -4.78
C GLN A 173 -3.30 10.00 -3.69
N PRO A 174 -2.25 10.42 -2.98
CA PRO A 174 -1.56 9.58 -2.01
C PRO A 174 -2.44 9.26 -0.81
N VAL A 175 -2.41 8.01 -0.36
CA VAL A 175 -3.13 7.53 0.82
C VAL A 175 -2.18 7.36 2.00
N ASN A 176 -2.58 7.84 3.18
CA ASN A 176 -1.79 7.64 4.39
C ASN A 176 -1.89 6.18 4.87
N ALA A 177 -0.77 5.60 5.29
CA ALA A 177 -0.75 4.24 5.82
C ALA A 177 -1.62 4.08 7.09
N ARG A 178 -1.87 5.16 7.84
CA ARG A 178 -2.81 5.18 8.98
C ARG A 178 -4.24 4.98 8.50
N ASP A 179 -4.63 5.65 7.40
CA ASP A 179 -5.95 5.52 6.79
C ASP A 179 -6.14 4.12 6.20
N LEU A 180 -5.06 3.50 5.70
CA LEU A 180 -5.11 2.11 5.26
C LEU A 180 -5.39 1.16 6.42
N GLY A 181 -4.74 1.37 7.58
CA GLY A 181 -5.07 0.60 8.79
C GLY A 181 -6.55 0.69 9.14
N GLN A 182 -7.14 1.89 9.07
CA GLN A 182 -8.56 2.11 9.28
C GLN A 182 -9.41 1.39 8.23
N ALA A 183 -9.04 1.49 6.95
CA ALA A 183 -9.77 0.83 5.86
C ALA A 183 -9.78 -0.69 6.02
N TYR A 184 -8.63 -1.29 6.36
CA TYR A 184 -8.52 -2.73 6.58
C TYR A 184 -9.39 -3.18 7.75
N TYR A 185 -9.32 -2.45 8.87
CA TYR A 185 -10.12 -2.74 10.06
C TYR A 185 -11.62 -2.65 9.75
N LYS A 186 -12.07 -1.52 9.22
CA LYS A 186 -13.50 -1.28 8.92
C LYS A 186 -14.05 -2.30 7.92
N ALA A 187 -13.31 -2.58 6.84
CA ALA A 187 -13.72 -3.60 5.88
C ALA A 187 -13.83 -5.00 6.52
N ALA A 188 -12.94 -5.33 7.47
CA ALA A 188 -12.97 -6.61 8.18
C ALA A 188 -14.14 -6.75 9.16
N MET A 189 -14.70 -5.65 9.63
CA MET A 189 -15.85 -5.64 10.54
C MET A 189 -17.20 -5.75 9.82
N VAL A 190 -17.23 -5.67 8.49
CA VAL A 190 -18.44 -5.89 7.68
C VAL A 190 -18.47 -7.33 7.20
N GLU A 191 -19.52 -8.06 7.50
CA GLU A 191 -19.65 -9.50 7.18
C GLU A 191 -19.60 -9.77 5.67
N LYS A 192 -20.26 -8.92 4.87
CA LYS A 192 -20.25 -8.99 3.41
C LYS A 192 -20.30 -7.60 2.79
N LEU A 193 -19.32 -7.28 2.00
CA LEU A 193 -19.27 -6.04 1.24
C LEU A 193 -19.93 -6.21 -0.13
N PRO A 194 -20.71 -5.20 -0.61
CA PRO A 194 -21.45 -5.34 -1.86
C PRO A 194 -20.57 -5.36 -3.11
N GLU A 195 -19.38 -4.77 -3.05
CA GLU A 195 -18.48 -4.72 -4.19
C GLU A 195 -17.24 -5.60 -3.99
N LEU A 196 -16.78 -6.20 -5.08
CA LEU A 196 -15.54 -6.99 -5.08
C LEU A 196 -14.32 -6.10 -4.84
N ASN A 197 -14.33 -4.86 -5.34
CA ASN A 197 -13.15 -4.02 -5.42
C ASN A 197 -13.39 -2.62 -4.88
N TYR A 198 -12.50 -2.16 -3.99
CA TYR A 198 -12.51 -0.81 -3.46
C TYR A 198 -11.15 -0.14 -3.68
N ASN A 199 -11.13 1.00 -4.35
CA ASN A 199 -9.95 1.84 -4.35
C ASN A 199 -9.88 2.58 -3.01
N ILE A 200 -8.69 2.59 -2.41
CA ILE A 200 -8.43 3.27 -1.15
C ILE A 200 -7.44 4.40 -1.44
N SER A 201 -7.97 5.58 -1.67
CA SER A 201 -7.21 6.78 -2.00
C SER A 201 -7.22 7.78 -0.85
N GLY A 202 -6.30 8.75 -0.88
CA GLY A 202 -6.24 9.81 0.12
C GLY A 202 -7.32 10.88 -0.11
N GLU A 203 -7.33 11.86 0.80
CA GLU A 203 -8.34 12.93 0.87
C GLU A 203 -8.47 13.71 -0.43
N ARG A 204 -7.34 14.09 -1.05
CA ARG A 204 -7.35 14.91 -2.25
C ARG A 204 -6.33 14.50 -3.29
N GLU A 205 -6.57 14.89 -4.50
CA GLU A 205 -5.60 14.84 -5.58
C GLU A 205 -4.68 16.07 -5.55
N LEU A 206 -3.46 15.88 -6.04
CA LEU A 206 -2.49 16.94 -6.25
C LEU A 206 -1.56 16.57 -7.41
N THR A 207 -0.90 17.57 -7.98
CA THR A 207 0.14 17.32 -8.98
C THR A 207 1.47 16.95 -8.31
N VAL A 208 2.37 16.29 -9.06
CA VAL A 208 3.74 16.02 -8.57
C VAL A 208 4.47 17.34 -8.28
N HIS A 209 4.24 18.39 -9.07
CA HIS A 209 4.76 19.73 -8.82
C HIS A 209 4.32 20.27 -7.45
N GLU A 210 3.02 20.25 -7.18
CA GLU A 210 2.44 20.71 -5.91
C GLU A 210 2.99 19.91 -4.72
N LEU A 211 3.15 18.57 -4.87
CA LEU A 211 3.77 17.74 -3.84
C LEU A 211 5.18 18.23 -3.47
N LEU A 212 6.02 18.49 -4.49
CA LEU A 212 7.40 18.94 -4.26
C LEU A 212 7.45 20.35 -3.65
N GLU A 213 6.54 21.25 -4.04
CA GLU A 213 6.41 22.58 -3.41
C GLU A 213 6.01 22.48 -1.93
N LEU A 214 5.03 21.63 -1.61
CA LEU A 214 4.57 21.41 -0.24
C LEU A 214 5.70 20.83 0.63
N ILE A 215 6.44 19.85 0.13
CA ILE A 215 7.61 19.29 0.84
C ILE A 215 8.63 20.42 1.12
N GLY A 216 8.95 21.23 0.12
CA GLY A 216 9.84 22.37 0.28
C GLY A 216 9.36 23.35 1.34
N ARG A 217 8.06 23.69 1.30
CA ARG A 217 7.43 24.60 2.27
C ARG A 217 7.55 24.08 3.70
N TYR A 218 7.25 22.79 3.94
CA TYR A 218 7.35 22.19 5.27
C TYR A 218 8.81 22.04 5.74
N MET A 219 9.77 22.01 4.82
CA MET A 219 11.20 22.06 5.13
C MET A 219 11.74 23.49 5.36
N GLY A 220 10.94 24.54 5.12
CA GLY A 220 11.42 25.91 5.10
C GLY A 220 12.35 26.23 3.91
N LYS A 221 12.23 25.51 2.79
CA LYS A 221 13.06 25.65 1.60
C LYS A 221 12.23 26.10 0.39
N LYS A 222 12.81 27.00 -0.42
CA LYS A 222 12.26 27.31 -1.74
C LYS A 222 12.80 26.30 -2.76
N VAL A 223 11.95 25.49 -3.33
CA VAL A 223 12.28 24.55 -4.40
C VAL A 223 12.26 25.29 -5.74
N ARG A 224 13.27 25.05 -6.57
CA ARG A 224 13.30 25.51 -7.97
C ARG A 224 13.08 24.32 -8.87
N PHE A 225 12.44 24.54 -10.02
CA PHE A 225 12.11 23.47 -10.95
C PHE A 225 12.79 23.67 -12.29
N ILE A 226 13.21 22.57 -12.90
CA ILE A 226 13.62 22.50 -14.31
C ILE A 226 12.72 21.49 -14.98
N SER A 227 11.83 21.97 -15.85
CA SER A 227 10.91 21.13 -16.56
C SER A 227 11.49 20.63 -17.87
N ALA A 228 11.28 19.34 -18.14
CA ALA A 228 11.62 18.71 -19.41
C ALA A 228 10.37 18.05 -20.01
N PRO A 229 10.17 18.10 -21.34
CA PRO A 229 9.08 17.36 -21.97
C PRO A 229 9.30 15.85 -21.83
N MET A 230 8.19 15.08 -21.84
CA MET A 230 8.21 13.63 -21.64
C MET A 230 9.21 12.89 -22.51
N TRP A 231 9.30 13.25 -23.82
CA TRP A 231 10.24 12.59 -24.75
C TRP A 231 11.70 12.74 -24.33
N LEU A 232 12.08 13.91 -23.78
CA LEU A 232 13.45 14.16 -23.30
C LEU A 232 13.72 13.37 -22.01
N GLY A 233 12.74 13.28 -21.11
CA GLY A 233 12.82 12.43 -19.92
C GLY A 233 13.03 10.95 -20.27
N VAL A 234 12.27 10.45 -21.23
CA VAL A 234 12.40 9.05 -21.72
C VAL A 234 13.75 8.84 -22.41
N PHE A 235 14.21 9.81 -23.22
CA PHE A 235 15.52 9.73 -23.84
C PHE A 235 16.65 9.67 -22.80
N GLY A 236 16.60 10.53 -21.78
CA GLY A 236 17.55 10.50 -20.65
C GLY A 236 17.52 9.17 -19.90
N ALA A 237 16.31 8.62 -19.63
CA ALA A 237 16.18 7.32 -18.98
C ALA A 237 16.78 6.18 -19.81
N LYS A 238 16.60 6.19 -21.14
CA LYS A 238 17.23 5.23 -22.07
C LYS A 238 18.76 5.36 -22.07
N ALA A 239 19.29 6.59 -22.06
CA ALA A 239 20.72 6.82 -21.96
C ALA A 239 21.31 6.27 -20.65
N VAL A 240 20.65 6.50 -19.51
CA VAL A 240 21.05 5.93 -18.22
C VAL A 240 21.03 4.40 -18.27
N LYS A 241 20.00 3.79 -18.85
CA LYS A 241 19.92 2.34 -19.01
C LYS A 241 21.08 1.79 -19.82
N LEU A 242 21.41 2.44 -20.94
CA LEU A 242 22.52 2.04 -21.80
C LEU A 242 23.86 2.17 -21.09
N LEU A 243 24.14 3.33 -20.47
CA LEU A 243 25.41 3.61 -19.77
C LEU A 243 25.60 2.73 -18.52
N SER A 244 24.52 2.31 -17.88
CA SER A 244 24.57 1.39 -16.73
C SER A 244 24.68 -0.09 -17.13
N GLY A 245 24.78 -0.40 -18.43
CA GLY A 245 24.76 -1.78 -18.92
C GLY A 245 23.42 -2.50 -18.59
N GLY A 246 22.32 -1.77 -18.57
CA GLY A 246 20.98 -2.30 -18.25
C GLY A 246 20.67 -2.43 -16.74
N LYS A 247 21.62 -2.12 -15.86
CA LYS A 247 21.45 -2.25 -14.39
C LYS A 247 20.46 -1.25 -13.80
N VAL A 248 20.29 -0.09 -14.44
CA VAL A 248 19.39 0.98 -13.99
C VAL A 248 18.38 1.27 -15.08
N ASP A 249 17.12 0.87 -14.87
CA ASP A 249 16.00 1.19 -15.76
C ASP A 249 15.06 2.18 -15.07
N LEU A 250 15.01 3.40 -15.63
CA LEU A 250 14.15 4.48 -15.14
C LEU A 250 12.98 4.79 -16.08
N ILE A 251 12.84 4.08 -17.21
CA ILE A 251 11.87 4.39 -18.25
C ILE A 251 10.44 4.33 -17.68
N GLU A 252 10.09 3.24 -16.99
CA GLU A 252 8.79 3.10 -16.33
C GLU A 252 8.53 4.26 -15.36
N LYS A 253 9.51 4.60 -14.53
CA LYS A 253 9.36 5.66 -13.53
C LYS A 253 9.09 7.00 -14.16
N VAL A 254 9.80 7.33 -15.26
CA VAL A 254 9.62 8.58 -16.01
C VAL A 254 8.24 8.63 -16.66
N LEU A 255 7.82 7.59 -17.36
CA LEU A 255 6.51 7.52 -18.00
C LEU A 255 5.38 7.69 -16.97
N ARG A 256 5.53 7.08 -15.80
CA ARG A 256 4.53 7.17 -14.71
C ARG A 256 4.46 8.53 -14.03
N LEU A 257 5.47 9.42 -14.20
CA LEU A 257 5.37 10.80 -13.70
C LEU A 257 4.34 11.62 -14.47
N GLY A 258 4.07 11.29 -15.73
CA GLY A 258 3.01 11.92 -16.54
C GLY A 258 1.66 11.21 -16.46
N GLU A 259 1.55 10.08 -15.73
CA GLU A 259 0.30 9.32 -15.63
C GLU A 259 -0.55 9.83 -14.47
N ASP A 260 -1.83 10.13 -14.74
CA ASP A 260 -2.80 10.42 -13.70
C ASP A 260 -3.14 9.16 -12.91
N ARG A 261 -2.98 9.23 -11.59
CA ARG A 261 -3.20 8.13 -10.65
C ARG A 261 -4.14 8.58 -9.54
N VAL A 262 -5.33 8.96 -9.96
CA VAL A 262 -6.42 9.46 -9.14
C VAL A 262 -7.59 8.48 -9.23
N PHE A 263 -8.11 8.06 -8.08
CA PHE A 263 -9.16 7.05 -8.00
C PHE A 263 -10.14 7.41 -6.90
N SER A 264 -11.45 7.33 -7.17
CA SER A 264 -12.47 7.58 -6.16
C SER A 264 -12.47 6.50 -5.08
N HIS A 265 -12.56 6.92 -3.82
CA HIS A 265 -12.81 6.05 -2.66
C HIS A 265 -14.27 6.10 -2.19
N GLU A 266 -15.15 6.75 -2.92
CA GLU A 266 -16.57 6.91 -2.55
C GLU A 266 -17.28 5.58 -2.25
N PRO A 267 -17.09 4.49 -3.02
CA PRO A 267 -17.66 3.20 -2.64
C PRO A 267 -17.21 2.72 -1.26
N ALA A 268 -15.92 2.92 -0.92
CA ALA A 268 -15.39 2.55 0.39
C ALA A 268 -15.98 3.40 1.53
N THR A 269 -16.22 4.68 1.27
CA THR A 269 -16.91 5.58 2.21
C THR A 269 -18.35 5.14 2.45
N ARG A 270 -19.08 4.84 1.39
CA ARG A 270 -20.48 4.43 1.44
C ARG A 270 -20.66 3.10 2.16
N ASP A 271 -19.84 2.10 1.84
CA ASP A 271 -20.10 0.72 2.20
C ASP A 271 -19.50 0.31 3.56
N PHE A 272 -18.38 0.92 3.97
CA PHE A 272 -17.77 0.62 5.28
C PHE A 272 -17.23 1.87 6.01
N GLY A 273 -17.66 3.06 5.60
CA GLY A 273 -17.38 4.30 6.33
C GLY A 273 -15.90 4.71 6.29
N TYR A 274 -15.16 4.40 5.21
CA TYR A 274 -13.80 4.89 5.01
C TYR A 274 -13.79 6.42 4.86
N VAL A 275 -12.94 7.10 5.64
CA VAL A 275 -12.75 8.55 5.55
C VAL A 275 -11.25 8.82 5.69
N PRO A 276 -10.57 9.27 4.62
CA PRO A 276 -9.15 9.61 4.69
C PRO A 276 -8.94 10.90 5.49
N ALA A 277 -7.86 10.94 6.26
CA ALA A 277 -7.41 12.11 6.99
C ALA A 277 -6.74 13.12 6.05
N SER A 278 -6.52 14.36 6.56
CA SER A 278 -5.88 15.43 5.81
C SER A 278 -4.51 15.03 5.27
N PHE A 279 -4.35 15.16 3.95
CA PHE A 279 -3.09 14.91 3.27
C PHE A 279 -2.00 15.86 3.77
N ASN A 280 -2.34 17.16 3.94
CA ASN A 280 -1.38 18.17 4.35
C ASN A 280 -0.81 17.87 5.73
N GLU A 281 -1.65 17.51 6.70
CA GLU A 281 -1.20 17.13 8.06
C GLU A 281 -0.34 15.88 8.05
N GLY A 282 -0.71 14.89 7.23
CA GLY A 282 0.06 13.67 7.06
C GLY A 282 1.45 13.93 6.49
N LEU A 283 1.54 14.76 5.45
CA LEU A 283 2.79 15.15 4.79
C LEU A 283 3.68 15.99 5.73
N GLU A 284 3.11 16.97 6.43
CA GLU A 284 3.85 17.81 7.39
C GLU A 284 4.49 16.93 8.47
N ARG A 285 3.74 15.97 9.01
CA ARG A 285 4.25 15.01 10.01
C ARG A 285 5.43 14.20 9.48
N GLU A 286 5.34 13.68 8.27
CA GLU A 286 6.40 12.87 7.66
C GLU A 286 7.67 13.71 7.38
N VAL A 287 7.50 14.94 6.89
CA VAL A 287 8.61 15.87 6.69
C VAL A 287 9.29 16.23 8.04
N LYS A 288 8.49 16.46 9.08
CA LYS A 288 9.01 16.74 10.42
C LYS A 288 9.81 15.56 10.98
N GLU A 289 9.28 14.33 10.87
CA GLU A 289 10.00 13.11 11.25
C GLU A 289 11.36 13.02 10.55
N PHE A 290 11.40 13.25 9.24
CA PHE A 290 12.65 13.28 8.48
C PHE A 290 13.63 14.34 8.98
N MET A 291 13.16 15.55 9.29
CA MET A 291 14.01 16.64 9.77
C MET A 291 14.58 16.35 11.15
N GLU A 292 13.80 15.69 12.01
CA GLU A 292 14.26 15.26 13.35
C GLU A 292 15.32 14.16 13.25
N GLN A 293 15.12 13.15 12.42
CA GLN A 293 16.10 12.07 12.18
C GLN A 293 17.45 12.58 11.64
N ARG A 294 17.48 13.73 10.98
CA ARG A 294 18.72 14.33 10.49
C ARG A 294 19.49 15.15 11.54
N LYS A 295 18.84 15.51 12.64
CA LYS A 295 19.47 16.26 13.73
C LYS A 295 20.05 15.34 14.80
N ALA A 296 19.52 14.11 14.89
CA ALA A 296 20.03 13.06 15.77
C ALA A 296 21.24 12.34 15.15
#